data_b4f7710001f7524a1c3eba06a5f1cb63
#
_entry.id   b4f7710001f7524a1c3eba06a5f1cb63
#
_cell.length_a   1.000
_cell.length_b   1.000
_cell.length_c   1.000
_cell.angle_alpha   90.00
_cell.angle_beta   90.00
_cell.angle_gamma   90.00
#
_symmetry.space_group_name_H-M   'P 1'
#
loop_
_entity.id
_entity.type
_entity.pdbx_description
1 polymer ?
#
loop_
_entity_poly.entity_id
_entity_poly.type
_entity_poly.pdbx_seq_one_letter_code
_entity_poly.pdbx_strand_id
1 'polypeptide(L)'
;MPITPTKKIWMDGTLVDWDDAKVHVLSFTLHYGMGAFEGIRAYKTPTGVAIFRLREHMERLLRSCKILMIDVPYTLSDLCDAAKEVVRVNDLPEGCYLRPIVYLGYGEMGVNPIGAPVNTAIAAWPWGAYLGDHATSGVRMKISSWARHAPGAMPTASKTIGGYVNASLAKAEAIRAGYDEAIMLGPDGKVSECTGENLFIVRDGHLVSPPPSDAGALRGITQSSIVKI
;
A
#
# COMPACT_ATOMS: atom_id res chain seq x y z
N MET A 1 6.78 2.98 -14.08
CA MET A 1 7.24 4.40 -14.15
C MET A 1 8.39 4.58 -13.19
N PRO A 2 9.52 5.18 -13.59
CA PRO A 2 10.60 5.52 -12.68
C PRO A 2 10.11 6.54 -11.64
N ILE A 3 10.66 6.44 -10.43
CA ILE A 3 10.38 7.42 -9.37
C ILE A 3 11.18 8.67 -9.66
N THR A 4 10.53 9.83 -9.61
CA THR A 4 11.23 11.14 -9.64
C THR A 4 11.59 11.49 -8.20
N PRO A 5 12.90 11.61 -7.87
CA PRO A 5 13.34 12.01 -6.54
C PRO A 5 12.76 13.37 -6.12
N THR A 6 12.49 13.51 -4.83
CA THR A 6 12.11 14.77 -4.21
C THR A 6 13.19 15.24 -3.22
N LYS A 7 12.94 16.30 -2.45
CA LYS A 7 13.98 16.88 -1.58
C LYS A 7 14.19 16.06 -0.31
N LYS A 8 13.08 15.71 0.36
CA LYS A 8 13.10 15.15 1.73
C LYS A 8 12.17 13.94 1.87
N ILE A 9 12.58 13.03 2.74
CA ILE A 9 11.77 11.93 3.28
C ILE A 9 11.70 12.12 4.80
N TRP A 10 10.53 11.95 5.39
CA TRP A 10 10.41 11.85 6.84
C TRP A 10 10.80 10.43 7.26
N MET A 11 11.74 10.30 8.20
CA MET A 11 12.24 9.02 8.67
C MET A 11 12.52 9.11 10.17
N ASP A 12 11.87 8.27 10.94
CA ASP A 12 12.04 8.12 12.39
C ASP A 12 12.02 9.45 13.17
N GLY A 13 11.07 10.34 12.86
CA GLY A 13 10.86 11.61 13.55
C GLY A 13 11.58 12.80 12.92
N THR A 14 12.39 12.61 11.88
CA THR A 14 13.18 13.67 11.25
C THR A 14 13.03 13.69 9.73
N LEU A 15 13.29 14.86 9.12
CA LEU A 15 13.40 14.99 7.68
C LEU A 15 14.84 14.75 7.23
N VAL A 16 15.07 13.69 6.47
CA VAL A 16 16.36 13.37 5.84
C VAL A 16 16.35 13.74 4.36
N ASP A 17 17.53 13.93 3.76
CA ASP A 17 17.63 14.10 2.33
C ASP A 17 17.22 12.81 1.59
N TRP A 18 16.70 12.94 0.38
CA TRP A 18 16.20 11.80 -0.40
C TRP A 18 17.22 10.66 -0.49
N ASP A 19 18.47 10.99 -0.79
CA ASP A 19 19.55 10.01 -0.98
C ASP A 19 20.09 9.42 0.33
N ASP A 20 19.73 10.01 1.47
CA ASP A 20 20.13 9.54 2.81
C ASP A 20 19.07 8.63 3.47
N ALA A 21 17.90 8.49 2.86
CA ALA A 21 16.86 7.57 3.31
C ALA A 21 17.25 6.11 3.00
N LYS A 22 18.26 5.59 3.73
CA LYS A 22 18.85 4.26 3.54
C LYS A 22 18.50 3.34 4.70
N VAL A 23 18.43 2.04 4.41
CA VAL A 23 18.25 0.99 5.41
C VAL A 23 19.43 0.02 5.35
N HIS A 24 19.80 -0.54 6.48
CA HIS A 24 20.85 -1.53 6.53
C HIS A 24 20.40 -2.84 5.87
N VAL A 25 21.30 -3.50 5.12
CA VAL A 25 20.97 -4.75 4.39
C VAL A 25 20.48 -5.87 5.31
N LEU A 26 20.87 -5.88 6.58
CA LEU A 26 20.40 -6.83 7.60
C LEU A 26 19.16 -6.34 8.35
N SER A 27 18.40 -5.40 7.82
CA SER A 27 17.09 -5.05 8.38
C SER A 27 16.14 -6.23 8.30
N PHE A 28 15.46 -6.56 9.39
CA PHE A 28 14.59 -7.72 9.54
C PHE A 28 13.55 -7.84 8.41
N THR A 29 12.91 -6.73 8.07
CA THR A 29 11.88 -6.69 7.01
C THR A 29 12.42 -7.10 5.65
N LEU A 30 13.67 -6.81 5.30
CA LEU A 30 14.27 -7.20 4.02
C LEU A 30 14.42 -8.72 3.89
N HIS A 31 14.53 -9.45 5.00
CA HIS A 31 14.70 -10.90 5.03
C HIS A 31 13.36 -11.64 5.22
N TYR A 32 12.46 -11.11 6.04
CA TYR A 32 11.27 -11.83 6.51
C TYR A 32 9.95 -11.17 6.12
N GLY A 33 9.97 -10.01 5.48
CA GLY A 33 8.78 -9.33 4.97
C GLY A 33 7.85 -8.75 6.04
N MET A 34 8.26 -8.75 7.32
CA MET A 34 7.48 -8.18 8.42
C MET A 34 7.50 -6.65 8.36
N GLY A 35 6.35 -6.07 8.17
CA GLY A 35 6.13 -4.63 8.06
C GLY A 35 4.83 -4.32 7.34
N ALA A 36 4.40 -3.07 7.39
CA ALA A 36 3.18 -2.61 6.74
C ALA A 36 3.43 -1.29 6.02
N PHE A 37 2.62 -1.01 5.00
CA PHE A 37 2.74 0.24 4.26
C PHE A 37 1.39 0.77 3.81
N GLU A 38 1.37 2.03 3.39
CA GLU A 38 0.22 2.65 2.75
C GLU A 38 0.58 3.22 1.38
N GLY A 39 -0.45 3.47 0.59
CA GLY A 39 -0.37 4.19 -0.66
C GLY A 39 -1.48 5.21 -0.71
N ILE A 40 -1.12 6.49 -0.70
CA ILE A 40 -2.07 7.59 -0.55
C ILE A 40 -1.87 8.57 -1.71
N ARG A 41 -2.97 9.00 -2.31
CA ARG A 41 -2.93 10.05 -3.33
C ARG A 41 -3.21 11.41 -2.69
N ALA A 42 -2.47 12.39 -3.12
CA ALA A 42 -2.77 13.79 -2.89
C ALA A 42 -3.09 14.47 -4.22
N TYR A 43 -4.08 15.32 -4.23
CA TYR A 43 -4.61 15.95 -5.44
C TYR A 43 -4.55 17.46 -5.32
N LYS A 44 -4.25 18.12 -6.43
CA LYS A 44 -4.38 19.57 -6.56
C LYS A 44 -5.85 19.97 -6.40
N THR A 45 -6.10 21.00 -5.60
CA THR A 45 -7.40 21.60 -5.41
C THR A 45 -7.30 23.13 -5.55
N PRO A 46 -8.41 23.87 -5.68
CA PRO A 46 -8.35 25.33 -5.73
C PRO A 46 -7.69 26.00 -4.51
N THR A 47 -7.66 25.33 -3.36
CA THR A 47 -7.11 25.84 -2.11
C THR A 47 -5.76 25.23 -1.72
N GLY A 48 -5.13 24.44 -2.62
CA GLY A 48 -3.85 23.78 -2.38
C GLY A 48 -3.92 22.28 -2.62
N VAL A 49 -2.98 21.52 -2.05
CA VAL A 49 -2.93 20.06 -2.19
C VAL A 49 -3.69 19.37 -1.06
N ALA A 50 -4.65 18.53 -1.40
CA ALA A 50 -5.43 17.74 -0.45
C ALA A 50 -5.01 16.28 -0.49
N ILE A 51 -4.61 15.71 0.65
CA ILE A 51 -4.29 14.30 0.80
C ILE A 51 -5.59 13.53 1.01
N PHE A 52 -5.91 12.62 0.10
CA PHE A 52 -7.17 11.89 0.09
C PHE A 52 -7.28 10.95 1.29
N ARG A 53 -8.26 11.19 2.17
CA ARG A 53 -8.58 10.35 3.34
C ARG A 53 -7.36 9.96 4.17
N LEU A 54 -6.45 10.93 4.41
CA LEU A 54 -5.19 10.74 5.12
C LEU A 54 -5.38 10.00 6.44
N ARG A 55 -6.36 10.46 7.26
CA ARG A 55 -6.62 9.89 8.58
C ARG A 55 -6.92 8.40 8.50
N GLU A 56 -7.83 8.00 7.63
CA GLU A 56 -8.24 6.58 7.50
C GLU A 56 -7.12 5.70 6.93
N HIS A 57 -6.25 6.25 6.09
CA HIS A 57 -5.05 5.56 5.65
C HIS A 57 -4.08 5.33 6.82
N MET A 58 -3.82 6.31 7.66
CA MET A 58 -2.93 6.15 8.81
C MET A 58 -3.54 5.25 9.89
N GLU A 59 -4.86 5.30 10.09
CA GLU A 59 -5.58 4.34 10.95
C GLU A 59 -5.42 2.90 10.42
N ARG A 60 -5.47 2.70 9.10
CA ARG A 60 -5.26 1.37 8.49
C ARG A 60 -3.80 0.93 8.62
N LEU A 61 -2.83 1.82 8.47
CA LEU A 61 -1.42 1.53 8.71
C LEU A 61 -1.20 1.03 10.14
N LEU A 62 -1.67 1.77 11.14
CA LEU A 62 -1.55 1.41 12.56
C LEU A 62 -2.27 0.08 12.85
N ARG A 63 -3.47 -0.14 12.30
CA ARG A 63 -4.18 -1.41 12.40
C ARG A 63 -3.40 -2.55 11.75
N SER A 64 -2.80 -2.33 10.59
CA SER A 64 -1.94 -3.33 9.93
C SER A 64 -0.74 -3.71 10.80
N CYS A 65 -0.08 -2.73 11.41
CA CYS A 65 1.02 -2.96 12.35
C CYS A 65 0.55 -3.73 13.59
N LYS A 66 -0.60 -3.37 14.17
CA LYS A 66 -1.17 -4.09 15.32
C LYS A 66 -1.47 -5.57 15.00
N ILE A 67 -1.99 -5.87 13.80
CA ILE A 67 -2.21 -7.26 13.35
C ILE A 67 -0.88 -8.02 13.29
N LEU A 68 0.20 -7.35 12.91
CA LEU A 68 1.55 -7.90 12.82
C LEU A 68 2.32 -7.87 14.15
N MET A 69 1.68 -7.46 15.25
CA MET A 69 2.32 -7.29 16.57
C MET A 69 3.50 -6.30 16.55
N ILE A 70 3.41 -5.25 15.73
CA ILE A 70 4.40 -4.18 15.63
C ILE A 70 3.88 -2.96 16.40
N ASP A 71 4.58 -2.57 17.45
CA ASP A 71 4.27 -1.38 18.25
C ASP A 71 4.92 -0.15 17.61
N VAL A 72 4.11 0.66 16.92
CA VAL A 72 4.58 1.87 16.24
C VAL A 72 4.78 2.98 17.27
N PRO A 73 5.97 3.62 17.34
CA PRO A 73 6.27 4.63 18.37
C PRO A 73 5.67 6.02 18.08
N TYR A 74 4.71 6.11 17.16
CA TYR A 74 4.06 7.36 16.73
C TYR A 74 2.55 7.24 16.85
N THR A 75 1.92 8.34 17.28
CA THR A 75 0.46 8.43 17.30
C THR A 75 -0.11 8.67 15.90
N LEU A 76 -1.42 8.49 15.76
CA LEU A 76 -2.14 8.82 14.53
C LEU A 76 -1.94 10.28 14.11
N SER A 77 -1.91 11.21 15.08
CA SER A 77 -1.67 12.64 14.81
C SER A 77 -0.27 12.85 14.27
N ASP A 78 0.75 12.29 14.92
CA ASP A 78 2.15 12.44 14.51
C ASP A 78 2.36 11.99 13.05
N LEU A 79 1.79 10.83 12.68
CA LEU A 79 1.88 10.31 11.32
C LEU A 79 1.14 11.17 10.30
N CYS A 80 -0.04 11.71 10.67
CA CYS A 80 -0.78 12.62 9.80
C CYS A 80 -0.02 13.94 9.59
N ASP A 81 0.59 14.47 10.62
CA ASP A 81 1.33 15.73 10.55
C ASP A 81 2.65 15.56 9.79
N ALA A 82 3.37 14.45 10.00
CA ALA A 82 4.53 14.06 9.21
C ALA A 82 4.21 13.94 7.72
N ALA A 83 3.08 13.32 7.37
CA ALA A 83 2.66 13.20 5.97
C ALA A 83 2.38 14.56 5.31
N LYS A 84 1.70 15.47 6.02
CA LYS A 84 1.47 16.86 5.54
C LYS A 84 2.79 17.61 5.39
N GLU A 85 3.71 17.45 6.34
CA GLU A 85 5.02 18.08 6.32
C GLU A 85 5.84 17.62 5.11
N VAL A 86 5.88 16.32 4.83
CA VAL A 86 6.58 15.77 3.65
C VAL A 86 6.04 16.36 2.35
N VAL A 87 4.72 16.49 2.20
CA VAL A 87 4.14 17.13 1.00
C VAL A 87 4.56 18.60 0.90
N ARG A 88 4.52 19.34 2.02
CA ARG A 88 4.85 20.75 2.07
C ARG A 88 6.33 21.03 1.72
N VAL A 89 7.27 20.31 2.33
CA VAL A 89 8.71 20.57 2.15
C VAL A 89 9.21 20.15 0.77
N ASN A 90 8.53 19.23 0.11
CA ASN A 90 8.88 18.78 -1.24
C ASN A 90 8.24 19.63 -2.34
N ASP A 91 7.40 20.61 -2.00
CA ASP A 91 6.76 21.52 -2.95
C ASP A 91 6.10 20.77 -4.13
N LEU A 92 5.02 20.04 -3.84
CA LEU A 92 4.31 19.17 -4.77
C LEU A 92 2.92 19.73 -5.14
N PRO A 93 2.84 20.90 -5.82
CA PRO A 93 1.58 21.64 -6.02
C PRO A 93 0.59 20.93 -6.95
N GLU A 94 1.06 20.07 -7.83
CA GLU A 94 0.20 19.32 -8.76
C GLU A 94 -0.38 18.03 -8.14
N GLY A 95 -0.06 17.77 -6.87
CA GLY A 95 -0.37 16.53 -6.19
C GLY A 95 0.76 15.51 -6.25
N CYS A 96 0.60 14.43 -5.52
CA CYS A 96 1.65 13.43 -5.37
C CYS A 96 1.09 12.08 -4.91
N TYR A 97 1.98 11.11 -4.86
CA TYR A 97 1.76 9.86 -4.17
C TYR A 97 2.60 9.83 -2.89
N LEU A 98 1.99 9.41 -1.78
CA LEU A 98 2.68 9.21 -0.51
C LEU A 98 2.80 7.72 -0.21
N ARG A 99 3.95 7.31 0.30
CA ARG A 99 4.27 5.96 0.74
C ARG A 99 4.70 5.97 2.22
N PRO A 100 3.77 5.96 3.16
CA PRO A 100 4.07 5.60 4.54
C PRO A 100 4.44 4.13 4.63
N ILE A 101 5.47 3.83 5.41
CA ILE A 101 5.94 2.48 5.65
C ILE A 101 6.40 2.34 7.11
N VAL A 102 6.03 1.22 7.74
CA VAL A 102 6.56 0.78 9.03
C VAL A 102 7.25 -0.55 8.80
N TYR A 103 8.49 -0.66 9.25
CA TYR A 103 9.29 -1.84 9.04
C TYR A 103 10.14 -2.17 10.26
N LEU A 104 10.53 -3.44 10.39
CA LEU A 104 11.47 -3.88 11.40
C LEU A 104 12.89 -3.71 10.88
N GLY A 105 13.67 -2.94 11.60
CA GLY A 105 14.99 -2.48 11.19
C GLY A 105 16.13 -3.45 11.51
N TYR A 106 17.33 -2.88 11.58
CA TYR A 106 18.55 -3.59 11.90
C TYR A 106 18.72 -3.77 13.42
N GLY A 107 19.14 -4.97 13.84
CA GLY A 107 19.43 -5.27 15.23
C GLY A 107 19.40 -6.77 15.52
N GLU A 108 18.31 -7.42 15.21
CA GLU A 108 18.08 -8.85 15.48
C GLU A 108 17.91 -9.62 14.17
N MET A 109 18.42 -10.85 14.13
CA MET A 109 18.25 -11.78 13.00
C MET A 109 17.63 -13.09 13.51
N GLY A 110 16.75 -13.66 12.69
CA GLY A 110 15.97 -14.87 13.00
C GLY A 110 14.48 -14.56 12.82
N VAL A 111 13.62 -15.57 12.89
CA VAL A 111 12.18 -15.43 12.59
C VAL A 111 11.36 -14.81 13.73
N ASN A 112 11.96 -14.59 14.90
CA ASN A 112 11.29 -13.93 16.02
C ASN A 112 11.33 -12.41 15.84
N PRO A 113 10.16 -11.73 15.65
CA PRO A 113 10.12 -10.28 15.46
C PRO A 113 10.13 -9.50 16.78
N ILE A 114 9.97 -10.18 17.93
CA ILE A 114 9.84 -9.52 19.23
C ILE A 114 11.20 -8.89 19.61
N GLY A 115 11.19 -7.58 19.89
CA GLY A 115 12.39 -6.82 20.22
C GLY A 115 13.14 -6.23 19.02
N ALA A 116 12.76 -6.58 17.79
CA ALA A 116 13.34 -5.94 16.61
C ALA A 116 13.02 -4.43 16.57
N PRO A 117 13.98 -3.56 16.23
CA PRO A 117 13.75 -2.11 16.16
C PRO A 117 12.66 -1.77 15.16
N VAL A 118 11.70 -0.94 15.56
CA VAL A 118 10.61 -0.45 14.70
C VAL A 118 11.02 0.88 14.09
N ASN A 119 11.06 0.94 12.77
CA ASN A 119 11.33 2.14 12.00
C ASN A 119 10.11 2.57 11.20
N THR A 120 9.98 3.87 10.96
CA THR A 120 8.87 4.44 10.20
C THR A 120 9.39 5.48 9.21
N ALA A 121 8.95 5.41 7.95
CA ALA A 121 9.28 6.43 6.97
C ALA A 121 8.05 6.85 6.15
N ILE A 122 8.06 8.08 5.68
CA ILE A 122 7.04 8.62 4.78
C ILE A 122 7.75 9.33 3.63
N ALA A 123 7.65 8.78 2.43
CA ALA A 123 8.13 9.39 1.20
C ALA A 123 6.95 9.95 0.39
N ALA A 124 7.21 11.03 -0.37
CA ALA A 124 6.25 11.57 -1.33
C ALA A 124 6.95 11.94 -2.64
N TRP A 125 6.32 11.62 -3.78
CA TRP A 125 6.87 11.94 -5.10
C TRP A 125 5.75 12.16 -6.13
N PRO A 126 6.01 12.92 -7.21
CA PRO A 126 5.08 13.02 -8.32
C PRO A 126 4.85 11.64 -8.95
N TRP A 127 3.60 11.23 -9.08
CA TRP A 127 3.26 9.96 -9.71
C TRP A 127 1.96 10.07 -10.50
N GLY A 128 2.03 9.72 -11.78
CA GLY A 128 0.89 9.68 -12.70
C GLY A 128 -0.16 8.61 -12.34
N ALA A 129 -1.11 8.39 -13.24
CA ALA A 129 -2.10 7.33 -13.07
C ALA A 129 -1.41 5.95 -13.04
N TYR A 130 -1.82 5.08 -12.10
CA TYR A 130 -1.22 3.75 -11.91
C TYR A 130 -1.31 2.88 -13.17
N LEU A 131 -2.43 2.95 -13.87
CA LEU A 131 -2.65 2.24 -15.14
C LEU A 131 -2.24 3.07 -16.38
N GLY A 132 -1.57 4.22 -16.19
CA GLY A 132 -1.14 5.09 -17.28
C GLY A 132 -2.30 5.58 -18.15
N ASP A 133 -2.07 5.65 -19.46
CA ASP A 133 -3.08 6.09 -20.44
C ASP A 133 -4.27 5.13 -20.56
N HIS A 134 -4.14 3.90 -20.06
CA HIS A 134 -5.20 2.90 -20.04
C HIS A 134 -6.26 3.14 -18.94
N ALA A 135 -6.07 4.12 -18.07
CA ALA A 135 -7.04 4.43 -17.00
C ALA A 135 -8.44 4.80 -17.55
N THR A 136 -8.53 5.32 -18.78
CA THR A 136 -9.79 5.71 -19.44
C THR A 136 -10.23 4.75 -20.53
N SER A 137 -9.29 4.07 -21.21
CA SER A 137 -9.59 3.13 -22.30
C SER A 137 -9.89 1.70 -21.80
N GLY A 138 -9.64 1.44 -20.52
CA GLY A 138 -9.71 0.12 -19.94
C GLY A 138 -8.41 -0.70 -20.11
N VAL A 139 -8.33 -1.80 -19.38
CA VAL A 139 -7.15 -2.70 -19.34
C VAL A 139 -7.58 -4.13 -19.61
N ARG A 140 -6.68 -4.93 -20.18
CA ARG A 140 -6.90 -6.36 -20.37
C ARG A 140 -6.44 -7.11 -19.12
N MET A 141 -7.33 -7.93 -18.59
CA MET A 141 -7.06 -8.69 -17.38
C MET A 141 -7.15 -10.18 -17.64
N LYS A 142 -6.37 -10.95 -16.88
CA LYS A 142 -6.49 -12.42 -16.83
C LYS A 142 -6.73 -12.88 -15.40
N ILE A 143 -7.31 -14.05 -15.23
CA ILE A 143 -7.32 -14.75 -13.95
C ILE A 143 -5.93 -15.36 -13.77
N SER A 144 -5.27 -15.04 -12.64
CA SER A 144 -3.94 -15.59 -12.31
C SER A 144 -4.03 -17.04 -11.87
N SER A 145 -2.96 -17.79 -12.10
CA SER A 145 -2.76 -19.11 -11.49
C SER A 145 -2.38 -19.03 -10.01
N TRP A 146 -1.92 -17.85 -9.55
CA TRP A 146 -1.61 -17.58 -8.14
C TRP A 146 -2.90 -17.22 -7.39
N ALA A 147 -3.31 -18.07 -6.45
CA ALA A 147 -4.41 -17.74 -5.53
C ALA A 147 -3.97 -16.72 -4.47
N ARG A 148 -4.92 -15.92 -3.97
CA ARG A 148 -4.71 -15.09 -2.78
C ARG A 148 -4.44 -15.96 -1.55
N HIS A 149 -3.71 -15.42 -0.59
CA HIS A 149 -3.46 -16.09 0.67
C HIS A 149 -4.76 -16.46 1.40
N ALA A 150 -4.81 -17.66 1.93
CA ALA A 150 -5.80 -17.99 2.95
C ALA A 150 -5.60 -17.10 4.20
N PRO A 151 -6.66 -16.60 4.84
CA PRO A 151 -6.53 -15.74 6.03
C PRO A 151 -5.69 -16.34 7.17
N GLY A 152 -5.69 -17.67 7.30
CA GLY A 152 -4.86 -18.39 8.28
C GLY A 152 -3.39 -18.54 7.88
N ALA A 153 -3.01 -18.28 6.61
CA ALA A 153 -1.63 -18.34 6.15
C ALA A 153 -0.95 -16.95 6.17
N MET A 154 -1.71 -15.91 5.86
CA MET A 154 -1.26 -14.51 5.86
C MET A 154 -2.42 -13.61 6.25
N PRO A 155 -2.24 -12.62 7.13
CA PRO A 155 -3.32 -11.73 7.55
C PRO A 155 -3.72 -10.75 6.44
N THR A 156 -4.63 -11.15 5.57
CA THR A 156 -5.08 -10.37 4.40
C THR A 156 -5.76 -9.04 4.78
N ALA A 157 -6.24 -8.90 6.02
CA ALA A 157 -6.75 -7.64 6.56
C ALA A 157 -5.67 -6.59 6.84
N SER A 158 -4.39 -6.97 6.83
CA SER A 158 -3.22 -6.11 6.96
C SER A 158 -2.60 -5.81 5.60
N LYS A 159 -2.20 -4.56 5.37
CA LYS A 159 -1.41 -4.17 4.19
C LYS A 159 0.07 -4.49 4.42
N THR A 160 0.37 -5.80 4.51
CA THR A 160 1.66 -6.36 4.91
C THR A 160 2.65 -6.38 3.75
N ILE A 161 3.90 -6.00 3.97
CA ILE A 161 4.96 -5.98 2.96
C ILE A 161 5.15 -7.37 2.34
N GLY A 162 5.35 -8.41 3.14
CA GLY A 162 5.56 -9.79 2.67
C GLY A 162 4.37 -10.36 1.90
N GLY A 163 3.14 -9.92 2.19
CA GLY A 163 1.93 -10.32 1.46
C GLY A 163 1.92 -9.90 0.00
N TYR A 164 2.69 -8.86 -0.37
CA TYR A 164 2.77 -8.36 -1.74
C TYR A 164 3.64 -9.21 -2.67
N VAL A 165 4.43 -10.15 -2.16
CA VAL A 165 5.10 -11.15 -3.00
C VAL A 165 4.08 -11.91 -3.85
N ASN A 166 2.98 -12.36 -3.25
CA ASN A 166 1.88 -13.04 -3.94
C ASN A 166 1.27 -12.18 -5.06
N ALA A 167 0.95 -10.92 -4.77
CA ALA A 167 0.42 -9.99 -5.76
C ALA A 167 1.42 -9.69 -6.90
N SER A 168 2.71 -9.54 -6.57
CA SER A 168 3.77 -9.31 -7.55
C SER A 168 3.97 -10.49 -8.50
N LEU A 169 3.86 -11.72 -8.00
CA LEU A 169 3.93 -12.94 -8.83
C LEU A 169 2.74 -13.00 -9.81
N ALA A 170 1.53 -12.72 -9.33
CA ALA A 170 0.34 -12.67 -10.18
C ALA A 170 0.44 -11.56 -11.25
N LYS A 171 0.95 -10.38 -10.87
CA LYS A 171 1.20 -9.27 -11.81
C LYS A 171 2.23 -9.65 -12.87
N ALA A 172 3.35 -10.22 -12.46
CA ALA A 172 4.40 -10.67 -13.39
C ALA A 172 3.90 -11.74 -14.36
N GLU A 173 3.08 -12.69 -13.90
CA GLU A 173 2.42 -13.67 -14.74
C GLU A 173 1.53 -13.01 -15.79
N ALA A 174 0.68 -12.05 -15.38
CA ALA A 174 -0.21 -11.34 -16.30
C ALA A 174 0.58 -10.59 -17.37
N ILE A 175 1.58 -9.82 -16.98
CA ILE A 175 2.44 -9.05 -17.91
C ILE A 175 3.14 -9.96 -18.91
N ARG A 176 3.72 -11.09 -18.45
CA ARG A 176 4.39 -12.06 -19.34
C ARG A 176 3.42 -12.70 -20.33
N ALA A 177 2.16 -12.83 -19.97
CA ALA A 177 1.10 -13.34 -20.83
C ALA A 177 0.45 -12.26 -21.72
N GLY A 178 0.96 -11.03 -21.73
CA GLY A 178 0.47 -9.92 -22.55
C GLY A 178 -0.78 -9.22 -22.02
N TYR A 179 -1.08 -9.35 -20.73
CA TYR A 179 -2.17 -8.66 -20.04
C TYR A 179 -1.64 -7.52 -19.18
N ASP A 180 -2.52 -6.58 -18.84
CA ASP A 180 -2.15 -5.38 -18.08
C ASP A 180 -2.31 -5.59 -16.57
N GLU A 181 -3.26 -6.47 -16.16
CA GLU A 181 -3.55 -6.74 -14.75
C GLU A 181 -4.03 -8.19 -14.55
N ALA A 182 -4.01 -8.65 -13.28
CA ALA A 182 -4.50 -9.96 -12.89
C ALA A 182 -5.66 -9.87 -11.89
N ILE A 183 -6.67 -10.72 -12.13
CA ILE A 183 -7.70 -11.04 -11.14
C ILE A 183 -7.21 -12.26 -10.35
N MET A 184 -7.21 -12.17 -9.04
CA MET A 184 -6.81 -13.26 -8.16
C MET A 184 -8.03 -13.91 -7.54
N LEU A 185 -8.01 -15.24 -7.46
CA LEU A 185 -9.04 -16.02 -6.78
C LEU A 185 -8.59 -16.33 -5.35
N GLY A 186 -9.56 -16.45 -4.45
CA GLY A 186 -9.34 -17.00 -3.12
C GLY A 186 -9.04 -18.51 -3.16
N PRO A 187 -8.67 -19.12 -2.03
CA PRO A 187 -8.43 -20.57 -1.95
C PRO A 187 -9.67 -21.42 -2.28
N ASP A 188 -10.85 -20.84 -2.20
CA ASP A 188 -12.14 -21.45 -2.56
C ASP A 188 -12.51 -21.31 -4.04
N GLY A 189 -11.64 -20.74 -4.85
CA GLY A 189 -11.84 -20.51 -6.27
C GLY A 189 -12.75 -19.32 -6.61
N LYS A 190 -13.22 -18.55 -5.63
CA LYS A 190 -14.03 -17.36 -5.87
C LYS A 190 -13.15 -16.13 -6.09
N VAL A 191 -13.69 -15.13 -6.80
CA VAL A 191 -12.98 -13.87 -7.04
C VAL A 191 -12.69 -13.17 -5.70
N SER A 192 -11.43 -12.76 -5.53
CA SER A 192 -10.95 -12.00 -4.36
C SER A 192 -10.78 -10.53 -4.74
N GLU A 193 -9.66 -10.18 -5.29
CA GLU A 193 -9.28 -8.83 -5.69
C GLU A 193 -8.27 -8.89 -6.85
N CYS A 194 -7.83 -7.75 -7.38
CA CYS A 194 -6.70 -7.68 -8.31
C CYS A 194 -5.37 -7.63 -7.56
N THR A 195 -4.25 -7.42 -8.28
CA THR A 195 -2.93 -7.42 -7.62
C THR A 195 -2.72 -6.24 -6.67
N GLY A 196 -3.33 -5.11 -6.94
CA GLY A 196 -3.25 -3.91 -6.08
C GLY A 196 -4.57 -3.15 -5.93
N GLU A 197 -5.69 -3.67 -6.49
CA GLU A 197 -6.99 -3.02 -6.57
C GLU A 197 -8.12 -3.96 -6.12
N ASN A 198 -9.17 -3.37 -5.54
CA ASN A 198 -10.43 -4.07 -5.35
C ASN A 198 -11.22 -4.09 -6.68
N LEU A 199 -12.03 -5.11 -6.86
CA LEU A 199 -12.82 -5.33 -8.07
C LEU A 199 -14.30 -5.06 -7.81
N PHE A 200 -14.94 -4.40 -8.78
CA PHE A 200 -16.39 -4.29 -8.87
C PHE A 200 -16.88 -4.80 -10.22
N ILE A 201 -18.06 -5.36 -10.23
CA ILE A 201 -18.81 -5.63 -11.46
C ILE A 201 -20.17 -4.93 -11.39
N VAL A 202 -20.71 -4.57 -12.54
CA VAL A 202 -22.10 -4.13 -12.66
C VAL A 202 -22.94 -5.33 -13.13
N ARG A 203 -23.91 -5.72 -12.35
CA ARG A 203 -24.83 -6.83 -12.65
C ARG A 203 -26.25 -6.42 -12.33
N ASP A 204 -27.12 -6.50 -13.31
CA ASP A 204 -28.54 -6.15 -13.19
C ASP A 204 -28.76 -4.73 -12.59
N GLY A 205 -27.91 -3.76 -13.00
CA GLY A 205 -27.94 -2.40 -12.49
C GLY A 205 -27.34 -2.19 -11.11
N HIS A 206 -26.82 -3.25 -10.46
CA HIS A 206 -26.19 -3.20 -9.13
C HIS A 206 -24.69 -3.27 -9.23
N LEU A 207 -24.00 -2.47 -8.38
CA LEU A 207 -22.56 -2.54 -8.18
C LEU A 207 -22.25 -3.65 -7.18
N VAL A 208 -21.53 -4.69 -7.61
CA VAL A 208 -21.22 -5.87 -6.81
C VAL A 208 -19.69 -5.98 -6.63
N SER A 209 -19.24 -6.24 -5.42
CA SER A 209 -17.84 -6.48 -5.08
C SER A 209 -17.74 -7.65 -4.12
N PRO A 210 -16.69 -8.49 -4.18
CA PRO A 210 -16.46 -9.51 -3.19
C PRO A 210 -16.36 -8.91 -1.78
N PRO A 211 -17.01 -9.48 -0.76
CA PRO A 211 -16.88 -9.00 0.62
C PRO A 211 -15.44 -9.21 1.11
N PRO A 212 -14.70 -8.17 1.50
CA PRO A 212 -13.25 -8.28 1.75
C PRO A 212 -12.87 -9.32 2.81
N SER A 213 -13.69 -9.47 3.87
CA SER A 213 -13.45 -10.45 4.93
C SER A 213 -13.47 -11.89 4.42
N ASP A 214 -14.45 -12.22 3.58
CA ASP A 214 -14.69 -13.59 3.11
C ASP A 214 -13.79 -13.93 1.91
N ALA A 215 -13.52 -12.93 1.09
CA ALA A 215 -12.70 -13.07 -0.11
C ALA A 215 -11.18 -13.03 0.20
N GLY A 216 -10.76 -12.79 1.43
CA GLY A 216 -9.35 -12.59 1.76
C GLY A 216 -8.74 -11.35 1.09
N ALA A 217 -9.57 -10.34 0.81
CA ALA A 217 -9.16 -9.09 0.18
C ALA A 217 -8.89 -7.99 1.22
N LEU A 218 -8.09 -7.01 0.84
CA LEU A 218 -7.87 -5.83 1.67
C LEU A 218 -9.11 -4.93 1.64
N ARG A 219 -9.53 -4.41 2.79
CA ARG A 219 -10.58 -3.38 2.85
C ARG A 219 -10.07 -2.08 2.26
N GLY A 220 -10.45 -1.81 0.99
CA GLY A 220 -10.02 -0.64 0.25
C GLY A 220 -10.65 0.66 0.77
N ILE A 221 -9.83 1.70 0.96
CA ILE A 221 -10.33 3.03 1.35
C ILE A 221 -11.05 3.67 0.16
N THR A 222 -10.51 3.55 -1.04
CA THR A 222 -11.19 3.97 -2.28
C THR A 222 -12.45 3.13 -2.52
N GLN A 223 -12.40 1.81 -2.33
CA GLN A 223 -13.56 0.92 -2.41
C GLN A 223 -14.70 1.43 -1.50
N SER A 224 -14.38 1.75 -0.24
CA SER A 224 -15.38 2.24 0.70
C SER A 224 -15.92 3.62 0.35
N SER A 225 -15.22 4.42 -0.44
CA SER A 225 -15.72 5.68 -0.97
C SER A 225 -16.71 5.45 -2.10
N ILE A 226 -16.38 4.55 -3.04
CA ILE A 226 -17.26 4.21 -4.18
C ILE A 226 -18.60 3.66 -3.68
N VAL A 227 -18.57 2.81 -2.64
CA VAL A 227 -19.82 2.24 -2.07
C VAL A 227 -20.70 3.30 -1.38
N LYS A 228 -20.14 4.44 -0.99
CA LYS A 228 -20.88 5.54 -0.33
C LYS A 228 -21.50 6.56 -1.30
N ILE A 229 -20.99 6.64 -2.52
CA ILE A 229 -21.47 7.52 -3.58
C ILE A 229 -22.68 6.88 -4.28
#